data_20eb75c6f1b000d9634ca7b9170fdb22
#
_entry.id   20eb75c6f1b000d9634ca7b9170fdb22
#
_cell.length_a   1.000
_cell.length_b   1.000
_cell.length_c   1.000
_cell.angle_alpha   90.00
_cell.angle_beta   90.00
_cell.angle_gamma   90.00
#
_symmetry.space_group_name_H-M   'P 1'
#
loop_
_entity.id
_entity.type
_entity.pdbx_description
1 polymer ?
#
loop_
_entity_poly.entity_id
_entity_poly.type
_entity_poly.pdbx_seq_one_letter_code
_entity_poly.pdbx_strand_id
1 'polypeptide(L)'
;MSTLWDISPPVNARSPVFPGDTAYSQSWGATIGPGCPVNVSAITLSPHTGAHADAPLHYEADAAAIGEVSLEPFLGPCRVIHAIGAGPLVQMAHLAHALPPAAAGLPPRVLVRTYAKAPIDAFDADCAAFSPATVEALADLGVRLVGIDTASVDPASSKTLDSHQVLRRRGLRVLENLVLDDVPEGDYELIALPLRLTSADASPVRAVLRSLPNAA
;
A
#
# COMPACT_ATOMS: atom_id res chain seq x y z
N MET A 1 5.07 14.19 22.44
CA MET A 1 5.88 13.28 21.58
C MET A 1 4.96 12.80 20.46
N SER A 2 5.47 12.69 19.22
CA SER A 2 4.69 12.13 18.12
C SER A 2 4.63 10.60 18.26
N THR A 3 3.45 10.02 18.04
CA THR A 3 3.28 8.57 17.97
C THR A 3 3.57 8.10 16.54
N LEU A 4 4.25 6.97 16.42
CA LEU A 4 4.50 6.29 15.14
C LEU A 4 3.77 4.95 15.12
N TRP A 5 3.10 4.66 14.03
CA TRP A 5 2.55 3.34 13.70
C TRP A 5 3.32 2.78 12.51
N ASP A 6 3.93 1.62 12.70
CA ASP A 6 4.47 0.83 11.59
C ASP A 6 3.32 0.06 10.96
N ILE A 7 2.97 0.43 9.75
CA ILE A 7 1.85 -0.17 9.01
C ILE A 7 2.32 -1.12 7.91
N SER A 8 3.51 -1.72 8.09
CA SER A 8 4.06 -2.72 7.18
C SER A 8 4.08 -4.10 7.86
N PRO A 9 3.65 -5.18 7.20
CA PRO A 9 3.84 -6.52 7.70
C PRO A 9 5.33 -6.88 7.71
N PRO A 10 5.77 -7.80 8.59
CA PRO A 10 7.12 -8.34 8.52
C PRO A 10 7.32 -9.12 7.21
N VAL A 11 8.47 -8.93 6.56
CA VAL A 11 8.83 -9.66 5.33
C VAL A 11 9.84 -10.77 5.67
N ASN A 12 9.48 -12.01 5.39
CA ASN A 12 10.28 -13.20 5.67
C ASN A 12 9.77 -14.39 4.83
N ALA A 13 10.34 -15.59 5.03
CA ALA A 13 9.97 -16.79 4.27
C ALA A 13 8.50 -17.25 4.44
N ARG A 14 7.73 -16.68 5.38
CA ARG A 14 6.30 -16.95 5.55
C ARG A 14 5.42 -15.87 4.94
N SER A 15 6.01 -14.79 4.43
CA SER A 15 5.25 -13.71 3.81
C SER A 15 4.45 -14.25 2.63
N PRO A 16 3.13 -14.04 2.62
CA PRO A 16 2.31 -14.43 1.49
C PRO A 16 2.69 -13.61 0.26
N VAL A 17 2.55 -14.24 -0.90
CA VAL A 17 2.68 -13.59 -2.20
C VAL A 17 1.46 -13.89 -3.05
N PHE A 18 1.18 -13.07 -4.04
CA PHE A 18 0.15 -13.38 -5.02
C PHE A 18 0.46 -14.72 -5.70
N PRO A 19 -0.53 -15.59 -5.98
CA PRO A 19 -0.29 -16.90 -6.60
C PRO A 19 0.47 -16.78 -7.92
N GLY A 20 1.66 -17.38 -7.97
CA GLY A 20 2.59 -17.33 -9.11
C GLY A 20 3.76 -16.37 -8.96
N ASP A 21 3.73 -15.48 -7.98
CA ASP A 21 4.83 -14.55 -7.70
C ASP A 21 6.01 -15.23 -7.01
N THR A 22 7.16 -14.54 -7.07
CA THR A 22 8.39 -14.98 -6.43
C THR A 22 8.30 -14.85 -4.91
N ALA A 23 8.30 -15.97 -4.21
CA ALA A 23 8.34 -16.01 -2.75
C ALA A 23 9.66 -15.45 -2.21
N TYR A 24 9.61 -14.90 -0.99
CA TYR A 24 10.82 -14.45 -0.30
C TYR A 24 11.81 -15.60 -0.08
N SER A 25 13.06 -15.36 -0.42
CA SER A 25 14.17 -16.22 -0.05
C SER A 25 15.38 -15.40 0.39
N GLN A 26 16.21 -16.00 1.25
CA GLN A 26 17.42 -15.38 1.77
C GLN A 26 18.57 -16.39 1.78
N SER A 27 19.76 -15.94 1.41
CA SER A 27 21.00 -16.69 1.54
C SER A 27 22.08 -15.81 2.20
N TRP A 28 23.08 -16.45 2.78
CA TRP A 28 24.23 -15.77 3.37
C TRP A 28 25.43 -15.85 2.46
N GLY A 29 25.90 -14.69 1.98
CA GLY A 29 27.16 -14.58 1.24
C GLY A 29 28.37 -14.55 2.16
N ALA A 30 28.22 -14.07 3.42
CA ALA A 30 29.23 -14.10 4.46
C ALA A 30 28.56 -14.19 5.84
N THR A 31 29.22 -14.83 6.80
CA THR A 31 28.80 -14.92 8.20
C THR A 31 29.97 -14.63 9.13
N ILE A 32 29.66 -13.95 10.24
CA ILE A 32 30.68 -13.64 11.26
C ILE A 32 31.33 -14.93 11.79
N GLY A 33 32.65 -14.97 11.78
CA GLY A 33 33.47 -16.10 12.23
C GLY A 33 34.94 -15.80 12.08
N PRO A 34 35.84 -16.79 12.32
CA PRO A 34 37.28 -16.61 12.15
C PRO A 34 37.61 -16.11 10.73
N GLY A 35 38.22 -14.91 10.65
CA GLY A 35 38.58 -14.27 9.38
C GLY A 35 37.49 -13.53 8.66
N CYS A 36 36.25 -13.50 9.18
CA CYS A 36 35.12 -12.74 8.59
C CYS A 36 34.44 -11.88 9.66
N PRO A 37 34.54 -10.54 9.62
CA PRO A 37 33.97 -9.65 10.63
C PRO A 37 32.52 -9.25 10.39
N VAL A 38 31.87 -9.69 9.30
CA VAL A 38 30.54 -9.21 8.87
C VAL A 38 29.57 -10.34 8.51
N ASN A 39 28.27 -10.06 8.62
CA ASN A 39 27.23 -10.85 8.00
C ASN A 39 26.76 -10.11 6.74
N VAL A 40 26.69 -10.81 5.60
CA VAL A 40 26.15 -10.28 4.35
C VAL A 40 25.12 -11.26 3.81
N SER A 41 23.88 -10.81 3.68
CA SER A 41 22.82 -11.62 3.08
C SER A 41 22.45 -11.12 1.68
N ALA A 42 21.92 -12.02 0.87
CA ALA A 42 21.20 -11.71 -0.35
C ALA A 42 19.72 -12.09 -0.15
N ILE A 43 18.80 -11.28 -0.64
CA ILE A 43 17.36 -11.55 -0.63
C ILE A 43 16.83 -11.56 -2.06
N THR A 44 15.86 -12.43 -2.32
CA THR A 44 15.06 -12.45 -3.54
C THR A 44 13.59 -12.44 -3.14
N LEU A 45 12.80 -11.59 -3.74
CA LEU A 45 11.35 -11.48 -3.51
C LEU A 45 10.67 -10.79 -4.69
N SER A 46 9.35 -10.99 -4.85
CA SER A 46 8.53 -10.11 -5.70
C SER A 46 8.51 -8.70 -5.12
N PRO A 47 8.59 -7.63 -5.92
CA PRO A 47 8.45 -6.26 -5.45
C PRO A 47 7.06 -5.98 -4.83
N HIS A 48 6.07 -6.87 -5.04
CA HIS A 48 4.74 -6.85 -4.43
C HIS A 48 4.67 -7.60 -3.08
N THR A 49 5.79 -8.04 -2.51
CA THR A 49 5.82 -8.73 -1.22
C THR A 49 5.68 -7.74 -0.06
N GLY A 50 4.73 -7.97 0.85
CA GLY A 50 4.46 -7.11 2.00
C GLY A 50 3.88 -5.77 1.59
N ALA A 51 3.98 -4.74 2.45
CA ALA A 51 3.55 -3.39 2.08
C ALA A 51 4.39 -2.88 0.90
N HIS A 52 3.72 -2.45 -0.17
CA HIS A 52 4.38 -2.02 -1.39
C HIS A 52 3.62 -0.92 -2.11
N ALA A 53 4.29 -0.30 -3.06
CA ALA A 53 3.74 0.69 -3.98
C ALA A 53 3.88 0.19 -5.41
N ASP A 54 2.79 0.26 -6.19
CA ASP A 54 2.83 -0.04 -7.61
C ASP A 54 3.22 1.17 -8.45
N ALA A 55 3.95 0.89 -9.50
CA ALA A 55 4.21 1.84 -10.56
C ALA A 55 3.19 1.72 -11.69
N PRO A 56 3.04 2.75 -12.54
CA PRO A 56 2.28 2.65 -13.79
C PRO A 56 2.71 1.47 -14.66
N LEU A 57 3.99 1.10 -14.65
CA LEU A 57 4.53 -0.04 -15.39
C LEU A 57 3.87 -1.38 -15.02
N HIS A 58 3.30 -1.50 -13.81
CA HIS A 58 2.60 -2.72 -13.39
C HIS A 58 1.34 -3.01 -14.23
N TYR A 59 0.64 -1.98 -14.67
CA TYR A 59 -0.66 -2.11 -15.35
C TYR A 59 -0.73 -1.36 -16.69
N GLU A 60 0.41 -0.86 -17.20
CA GLU A 60 0.52 -0.21 -18.51
C GLU A 60 1.90 -0.50 -19.12
N ALA A 61 1.90 -1.09 -20.33
CA ALA A 61 3.14 -1.30 -21.07
C ALA A 61 3.87 -0.01 -21.35
N ASP A 62 5.20 -0.02 -21.26
CA ASP A 62 6.08 1.11 -21.53
C ASP A 62 5.87 2.36 -20.63
N ALA A 63 5.11 2.21 -19.54
CA ALA A 63 4.91 3.27 -18.58
C ALA A 63 6.09 3.41 -17.60
N ALA A 64 6.04 4.46 -16.75
CA ALA A 64 7.11 4.75 -15.79
C ALA A 64 7.29 3.64 -14.77
N ALA A 65 8.54 3.23 -14.54
CA ALA A 65 8.94 2.34 -13.45
C ALA A 65 8.84 3.05 -12.09
N ILE A 66 8.85 2.27 -11.00
CA ILE A 66 8.67 2.83 -9.65
C ILE A 66 9.76 3.83 -9.25
N GLY A 67 10.98 3.67 -9.72
CA GLY A 67 12.08 4.59 -9.46
C GLY A 67 12.02 5.90 -10.24
N GLU A 68 11.04 6.05 -11.14
CA GLU A 68 10.84 7.23 -12.00
C GLU A 68 9.62 8.05 -11.61
N VAL A 69 8.73 7.52 -10.75
CA VAL A 69 7.54 8.25 -10.30
C VAL A 69 7.90 9.33 -9.28
N SER A 70 7.07 10.39 -9.20
CA SER A 70 7.20 11.40 -8.15
C SER A 70 7.01 10.80 -6.76
N LEU A 71 7.84 11.22 -5.80
CA LEU A 71 7.75 10.82 -4.39
C LEU A 71 6.64 11.57 -3.63
N GLU A 72 6.17 12.69 -4.16
CA GLU A 72 5.19 13.56 -3.48
C GLU A 72 3.92 12.84 -3.03
N PRO A 73 3.31 11.90 -3.78
CA PRO A 73 2.15 11.16 -3.31
C PRO A 73 2.43 10.26 -2.09
N PHE A 74 3.66 9.80 -1.90
CA PHE A 74 4.03 8.83 -0.86
C PHE A 74 4.43 9.46 0.49
N LEU A 75 4.35 10.78 0.59
CA LEU A 75 4.76 11.53 1.79
C LEU A 75 3.79 12.67 2.08
N GLY A 76 3.31 12.77 3.30
CA GLY A 76 2.53 13.92 3.81
C GLY A 76 1.15 13.57 4.36
N PRO A 77 0.25 14.56 4.53
CA PRO A 77 -1.03 14.35 5.18
C PRO A 77 -1.87 13.25 4.52
N CYS A 78 -2.43 12.36 5.33
CA CYS A 78 -3.32 11.28 4.90
C CYS A 78 -4.46 11.09 5.89
N ARG A 79 -5.56 10.48 5.44
CA ARG A 79 -6.67 10.02 6.26
C ARG A 79 -6.75 8.50 6.26
N VAL A 80 -6.90 7.92 7.45
CA VAL A 80 -7.24 6.51 7.64
C VAL A 80 -8.74 6.39 7.86
N ILE A 81 -9.40 5.52 7.09
CA ILE A 81 -10.85 5.26 7.16
C ILE A 81 -11.07 3.77 7.38
N HIS A 82 -11.95 3.41 8.31
CA HIS A 82 -12.30 2.03 8.57
C HIS A 82 -13.55 1.64 7.77
N ALA A 83 -13.38 0.64 6.90
CA ALA A 83 -14.44 -0.01 6.13
C ALA A 83 -14.44 -1.51 6.43
N ILE A 84 -14.32 -1.88 7.71
CA ILE A 84 -14.18 -3.27 8.14
C ILE A 84 -15.41 -4.08 7.72
N GLY A 85 -15.18 -5.19 7.01
CA GLY A 85 -16.24 -6.04 6.48
C GLY A 85 -16.94 -5.51 5.24
N ALA A 86 -16.39 -4.49 4.57
CA ALA A 86 -16.95 -3.91 3.33
C ALA A 86 -16.65 -4.77 2.10
N GLY A 87 -16.72 -6.10 2.23
CA GLY A 87 -16.47 -7.02 1.11
C GLY A 87 -17.68 -7.23 0.19
N PRO A 88 -17.47 -7.74 -1.05
CA PRO A 88 -16.18 -7.88 -1.72
C PRO A 88 -15.60 -6.56 -2.25
N LEU A 89 -16.42 -5.49 -2.37
CA LEU A 89 -15.99 -4.21 -2.91
C LEU A 89 -16.26 -3.07 -1.92
N VAL A 90 -15.23 -2.30 -1.62
CA VAL A 90 -15.33 -1.04 -0.89
C VAL A 90 -16.03 -0.02 -1.78
N GLN A 91 -17.23 0.38 -1.38
CA GLN A 91 -18.05 1.41 -2.02
C GLN A 91 -17.90 2.74 -1.30
N MET A 92 -18.18 3.86 -1.98
CA MET A 92 -18.17 5.20 -1.35
C MET A 92 -19.06 5.28 -0.10
N ALA A 93 -20.17 4.54 -0.07
CA ALA A 93 -21.05 4.48 1.10
C ALA A 93 -20.35 3.96 2.37
N HIS A 94 -19.37 3.08 2.23
CA HIS A 94 -18.56 2.56 3.35
C HIS A 94 -17.59 3.61 3.91
N LEU A 95 -17.24 4.62 3.12
CA LEU A 95 -16.28 5.68 3.48
C LEU A 95 -16.97 6.98 3.90
N ALA A 96 -18.27 7.14 3.59
CA ALA A 96 -19.01 8.40 3.69
C ALA A 96 -18.98 9.02 5.10
N HIS A 97 -18.94 8.21 6.16
CA HIS A 97 -18.91 8.67 7.55
C HIS A 97 -17.63 9.46 7.91
N ALA A 98 -16.52 9.21 7.20
CA ALA A 98 -15.22 9.84 7.47
C ALA A 98 -14.80 10.81 6.35
N LEU A 99 -15.60 10.95 5.30
CA LEU A 99 -15.35 11.92 4.23
C LEU A 99 -16.03 13.26 4.51
N PRO A 100 -15.38 14.39 4.22
CA PRO A 100 -16.03 15.69 4.35
C PRO A 100 -17.12 15.85 3.29
N PRO A 101 -18.15 16.69 3.55
CA PRO A 101 -19.22 16.96 2.58
C PRO A 101 -18.76 17.56 1.25
N ALA A 102 -17.56 18.13 1.21
CA ALA A 102 -16.89 18.66 0.03
C ALA A 102 -15.40 18.34 0.10
N ALA A 103 -14.69 18.47 -1.03
CA ALA A 103 -13.26 18.20 -1.12
C ALA A 103 -12.38 19.01 -0.12
N ALA A 104 -12.90 20.11 0.39
CA ALA A 104 -12.21 20.93 1.38
C ALA A 104 -11.99 20.13 2.69
N GLY A 105 -10.72 19.95 3.05
CA GLY A 105 -10.33 19.26 4.29
C GLY A 105 -10.07 17.75 4.16
N LEU A 106 -10.21 17.15 2.96
CA LEU A 106 -9.72 15.80 2.73
C LEU A 106 -8.24 15.86 2.38
N PRO A 107 -7.37 15.15 3.12
CA PRO A 107 -5.98 15.00 2.72
C PRO A 107 -5.85 14.30 1.35
N PRO A 108 -4.79 14.58 0.57
CA PRO A 108 -4.62 13.98 -0.75
C PRO A 108 -4.24 12.49 -0.72
N ARG A 109 -4.22 11.87 0.44
CA ARG A 109 -3.95 10.44 0.63
C ARG A 109 -5.04 9.85 1.51
N VAL A 110 -5.61 8.71 1.08
CA VAL A 110 -6.64 7.98 1.83
C VAL A 110 -6.22 6.52 1.95
N LEU A 111 -6.11 6.03 3.18
CA LEU A 111 -5.82 4.63 3.48
C LEU A 111 -7.09 4.00 4.05
N VAL A 112 -7.47 2.84 3.52
CA VAL A 112 -8.70 2.16 3.91
C VAL A 112 -8.37 0.84 4.59
N ARG A 113 -8.88 0.67 5.81
CA ARG A 113 -8.82 -0.57 6.57
C ARG A 113 -10.07 -1.40 6.30
N THR A 114 -9.89 -2.63 5.82
CA THR A 114 -10.99 -3.57 5.52
C THR A 114 -11.00 -4.78 6.45
N TYR A 115 -9.86 -5.16 6.99
CA TYR A 115 -9.74 -6.26 7.93
C TYR A 115 -9.94 -5.82 9.39
N ALA A 116 -10.62 -6.66 10.17
CA ALA A 116 -10.55 -6.58 11.64
C ALA A 116 -9.14 -6.94 12.11
N LYS A 117 -8.51 -7.92 11.43
CA LYS A 117 -7.11 -8.32 11.61
C LYS A 117 -6.52 -8.78 10.28
N ALA A 118 -5.43 -8.13 9.85
CA ALA A 118 -4.78 -8.43 8.58
C ALA A 118 -4.15 -9.83 8.56
N PRO A 119 -4.32 -10.63 7.48
CA PRO A 119 -3.79 -11.99 7.36
C PRO A 119 -2.31 -11.96 6.90
N ILE A 120 -1.40 -11.52 7.79
CA ILE A 120 0.01 -11.29 7.46
C ILE A 120 0.83 -12.54 7.09
N ASP A 121 0.32 -13.74 7.40
CA ASP A 121 0.97 -15.04 7.12
C ASP A 121 0.21 -15.88 6.07
N ALA A 122 -0.85 -15.35 5.45
CA ALA A 122 -1.66 -16.08 4.48
C ALA A 122 -2.17 -15.16 3.36
N PHE A 123 -2.18 -15.65 2.12
CA PHE A 123 -2.84 -14.96 1.01
C PHE A 123 -4.36 -15.18 1.11
N ASP A 124 -5.11 -14.10 1.12
CA ASP A 124 -6.57 -14.11 1.11
C ASP A 124 -7.08 -13.79 -0.29
N ALA A 125 -7.56 -14.80 -1.01
CA ALA A 125 -8.07 -14.66 -2.37
C ALA A 125 -9.44 -13.97 -2.44
N ASP A 126 -10.16 -13.93 -1.30
CA ASP A 126 -11.50 -13.33 -1.18
C ASP A 126 -11.46 -11.96 -0.51
N CYS A 127 -10.28 -11.35 -0.42
CA CYS A 127 -10.08 -10.04 0.19
C CYS A 127 -10.94 -8.94 -0.48
N ALA A 128 -11.30 -7.93 0.31
CA ALA A 128 -11.98 -6.75 -0.22
C ALA A 128 -11.08 -5.99 -1.21
N ALA A 129 -11.70 -5.45 -2.26
CA ALA A 129 -11.05 -4.57 -3.22
C ALA A 129 -11.80 -3.24 -3.32
N PHE A 130 -11.24 -2.22 -3.95
CA PHE A 130 -12.02 -1.02 -4.26
C PHE A 130 -12.98 -1.27 -5.42
N SER A 131 -14.18 -0.68 -5.36
CA SER A 131 -14.94 -0.51 -6.60
C SER A 131 -14.27 0.57 -7.46
N PRO A 132 -14.21 0.40 -8.79
CA PRO A 132 -13.66 1.43 -9.68
C PRO A 132 -14.33 2.79 -9.49
N ALA A 133 -15.64 2.81 -9.23
CA ALA A 133 -16.40 4.03 -8.97
C ALA A 133 -15.96 4.74 -7.67
N THR A 134 -15.50 3.97 -6.66
CA THR A 134 -14.95 4.56 -5.43
C THR A 134 -13.60 5.23 -5.70
N VAL A 135 -12.74 4.61 -6.49
CA VAL A 135 -11.45 5.21 -6.87
C VAL A 135 -11.68 6.50 -7.69
N GLU A 136 -12.62 6.49 -8.64
CA GLU A 136 -12.99 7.70 -9.41
C GLU A 136 -13.49 8.81 -8.49
N ALA A 137 -14.40 8.51 -7.57
CA ALA A 137 -14.96 9.50 -6.66
C ALA A 137 -13.89 10.08 -5.70
N LEU A 138 -12.96 9.25 -5.21
CA LEU A 138 -11.84 9.74 -4.40
C LEU A 138 -10.92 10.67 -5.22
N ALA A 139 -10.67 10.33 -6.49
CA ALA A 139 -9.92 11.20 -7.39
C ALA A 139 -10.61 12.55 -7.62
N ASP A 140 -11.95 12.56 -7.77
CA ASP A 140 -12.75 13.79 -7.89
C ASP A 140 -12.70 14.65 -6.63
N LEU A 141 -12.51 14.05 -5.45
CA LEU A 141 -12.27 14.73 -4.19
C LEU A 141 -10.82 15.23 -4.00
N GLY A 142 -9.93 15.04 -5.00
CA GLY A 142 -8.56 15.50 -4.98
C GLY A 142 -7.55 14.52 -4.36
N VAL A 143 -7.96 13.26 -4.12
CA VAL A 143 -7.05 12.21 -3.66
C VAL A 143 -6.04 11.90 -4.76
N ARG A 144 -4.79 11.70 -4.39
CA ARG A 144 -3.64 11.41 -5.26
C ARG A 144 -3.00 10.06 -4.96
N LEU A 145 -3.28 9.50 -3.78
CA LEU A 145 -2.86 8.17 -3.38
C LEU A 145 -3.98 7.50 -2.60
N VAL A 146 -4.30 6.27 -2.98
CA VAL A 146 -5.14 5.37 -2.19
C VAL A 146 -4.28 4.25 -1.61
N GLY A 147 -4.61 3.79 -0.41
CA GLY A 147 -3.97 2.62 0.20
C GLY A 147 -5.01 1.68 0.78
N ILE A 148 -4.66 0.39 0.82
CA ILE A 148 -5.54 -0.65 1.33
C ILE A 148 -4.72 -1.70 2.09
N ASP A 149 -5.37 -2.37 3.04
CA ASP A 149 -4.78 -3.44 3.85
C ASP A 149 -4.89 -4.83 3.20
N THR A 150 -5.34 -4.90 1.95
CA THR A 150 -5.47 -6.14 1.17
C THR A 150 -4.36 -6.26 0.13
N ALA A 151 -4.24 -7.47 -0.45
CA ALA A 151 -3.19 -7.80 -1.41
C ALA A 151 -3.34 -7.10 -2.76
N SER A 152 -4.52 -6.56 -3.07
CA SER A 152 -4.76 -5.79 -4.30
C SER A 152 -5.96 -4.86 -4.16
N VAL A 153 -5.93 -3.73 -4.88
CA VAL A 153 -7.09 -2.84 -5.06
C VAL A 153 -8.14 -3.39 -6.01
N ASP A 154 -7.82 -4.45 -6.76
CA ASP A 154 -8.77 -5.23 -7.56
C ASP A 154 -8.97 -6.64 -6.98
N PRO A 155 -10.11 -7.29 -7.23
CA PRO A 155 -10.31 -8.69 -6.84
C PRO A 155 -9.20 -9.59 -7.40
N ALA A 156 -8.71 -10.57 -6.62
CA ALA A 156 -7.64 -11.48 -7.05
C ALA A 156 -7.99 -12.27 -8.34
N SER A 157 -9.28 -12.45 -8.62
CA SER A 157 -9.77 -13.10 -9.83
C SER A 157 -9.88 -12.16 -11.05
N SER A 158 -9.67 -10.85 -10.89
CA SER A 158 -9.77 -9.86 -11.97
C SER A 158 -8.81 -10.17 -13.11
N LYS A 159 -9.28 -9.97 -14.35
CA LYS A 159 -8.47 -10.07 -15.57
C LYS A 159 -8.34 -8.73 -16.29
N THR A 160 -9.04 -7.72 -15.82
CA THR A 160 -9.11 -6.37 -16.39
C THR A 160 -8.48 -5.31 -15.52
N LEU A 161 -8.31 -5.60 -14.23
CA LEU A 161 -7.75 -4.69 -13.22
C LEU A 161 -8.43 -3.32 -13.24
N ASP A 162 -9.76 -3.31 -13.12
CA ASP A 162 -10.59 -2.14 -13.41
C ASP A 162 -10.25 -0.94 -12.49
N SER A 163 -9.93 -1.20 -11.20
CA SER A 163 -9.50 -0.15 -10.26
C SER A 163 -8.10 0.37 -10.60
N HIS A 164 -7.16 -0.51 -10.97
CA HIS A 164 -5.84 -0.09 -11.48
C HIS A 164 -5.98 0.75 -12.77
N GLN A 165 -6.92 0.41 -13.65
CA GLN A 165 -7.17 1.23 -14.84
C GLN A 165 -7.71 2.63 -14.48
N VAL A 166 -8.44 2.77 -13.36
CA VAL A 166 -8.80 4.10 -12.83
C VAL A 166 -7.56 4.82 -12.30
N LEU A 167 -6.71 4.15 -11.49
CA LEU A 167 -5.45 4.74 -11.00
C LEU A 167 -4.64 5.30 -12.17
N ARG A 168 -4.50 4.50 -13.24
CA ARG A 168 -3.80 4.89 -14.46
C ARG A 168 -4.39 6.16 -15.09
N ARG A 169 -5.69 6.13 -15.41
CA ARG A 169 -6.37 7.25 -16.08
C ARG A 169 -6.35 8.55 -15.28
N ARG A 170 -6.44 8.44 -13.94
CA ARG A 170 -6.50 9.57 -13.03
C ARG A 170 -5.13 9.98 -12.47
N GLY A 171 -4.07 9.25 -12.79
CA GLY A 171 -2.71 9.51 -12.31
C GLY A 171 -2.52 9.32 -10.81
N LEU A 172 -3.34 8.47 -10.16
CA LEU A 172 -3.21 8.16 -8.75
C LEU A 172 -2.05 7.18 -8.52
N ARG A 173 -1.60 7.14 -7.27
CA ARG A 173 -0.67 6.13 -6.75
C ARG A 173 -1.41 5.20 -5.79
N VAL A 174 -0.81 4.04 -5.53
CA VAL A 174 -1.40 3.02 -4.68
C VAL A 174 -0.39 2.47 -3.69
N LEU A 175 -0.88 2.07 -2.51
CA LEU A 175 -0.19 1.24 -1.54
C LEU A 175 -1.08 0.04 -1.22
N GLU A 176 -0.50 -1.15 -1.19
CA GLU A 176 -1.19 -2.40 -0.92
C GLU A 176 -0.52 -3.17 0.22
N ASN A 177 -1.22 -4.16 0.76
CA ASN A 177 -0.75 -4.98 1.89
C ASN A 177 -0.34 -4.17 3.13
N LEU A 178 -1.04 -3.08 3.43
CA LEU A 178 -0.84 -2.33 4.66
C LEU A 178 -1.36 -3.10 5.88
N VAL A 179 -0.81 -2.84 7.06
CA VAL A 179 -1.33 -3.36 8.34
C VAL A 179 -1.90 -2.19 9.13
N LEU A 180 -3.22 -2.09 9.18
CA LEU A 180 -3.92 -0.97 9.82
C LEU A 180 -4.65 -1.38 11.11
N ASP A 181 -4.36 -2.58 11.64
CA ASP A 181 -5.08 -3.20 12.76
C ASP A 181 -5.19 -2.30 14.00
N ASP A 182 -4.09 -1.64 14.36
CA ASP A 182 -3.98 -0.81 15.57
C ASP A 182 -4.02 0.69 15.28
N VAL A 183 -4.39 1.08 14.06
CA VAL A 183 -4.47 2.49 13.65
C VAL A 183 -5.91 2.98 13.81
N PRO A 184 -6.21 3.96 14.69
CA PRO A 184 -7.51 4.61 14.74
C PRO A 184 -7.87 5.34 13.44
N GLU A 185 -9.14 5.57 13.19
CA GLU A 185 -9.55 6.51 12.14
C GLU A 185 -9.07 7.92 12.46
N GLY A 186 -8.68 8.67 11.42
CA GLY A 186 -8.24 10.04 11.59
C GLY A 186 -7.18 10.48 10.59
N ASP A 187 -6.62 11.65 10.84
CA ASP A 187 -5.62 12.27 10.00
C ASP A 187 -4.21 12.06 10.59
N TYR A 188 -3.29 11.73 9.71
CA TYR A 188 -1.90 11.40 10.00
C TYR A 188 -0.96 12.01 8.97
N GLU A 189 0.32 11.87 9.19
CA GLU A 189 1.33 11.99 8.15
C GLU A 189 1.77 10.60 7.71
N LEU A 190 1.60 10.30 6.42
CA LEU A 190 2.10 9.09 5.78
C LEU A 190 3.56 9.28 5.36
N ILE A 191 4.39 8.26 5.58
CA ILE A 191 5.74 8.13 5.06
C ILE A 191 5.87 6.71 4.48
N ALA A 192 5.89 6.58 3.15
CA ALA A 192 5.89 5.27 2.46
C ALA A 192 6.69 5.35 1.16
N LEU A 193 7.91 5.86 1.23
CA LEU A 193 8.74 6.12 0.05
C LEU A 193 9.20 4.80 -0.60
N PRO A 194 8.95 4.59 -1.91
CA PRO A 194 9.45 3.44 -2.64
C PRO A 194 10.96 3.56 -2.90
N LEU A 195 11.60 2.41 -3.11
CA LEU A 195 13.00 2.36 -3.56
C LEU A 195 13.11 2.90 -4.99
N ARG A 196 14.27 3.48 -5.32
CA ARG A 196 14.53 3.98 -6.66
C ARG A 196 14.93 2.85 -7.61
N LEU A 197 14.02 1.92 -7.86
CA LEU A 197 14.19 0.82 -8.80
C LEU A 197 13.77 1.27 -10.19
N THR A 198 14.73 1.57 -11.06
CA THR A 198 14.49 2.27 -12.35
C THR A 198 13.93 1.39 -13.47
N SER A 199 13.69 0.10 -13.20
CA SER A 199 13.12 -0.85 -14.16
C SER A 199 12.07 -1.79 -13.55
N ALA A 200 11.68 -1.55 -12.28
CA ALA A 200 10.72 -2.39 -11.59
C ALA A 200 9.31 -1.80 -11.67
N ASP A 201 8.33 -2.68 -11.71
CA ASP A 201 6.90 -2.40 -11.76
C ASP A 201 6.29 -2.03 -10.40
N ALA A 202 7.01 -2.31 -9.30
CA ALA A 202 6.63 -1.97 -7.94
C ALA A 202 7.85 -1.84 -7.04
N SER A 203 7.64 -1.47 -5.78
CA SER A 203 8.67 -1.49 -4.74
C SER A 203 8.06 -1.80 -3.38
N PRO A 204 8.66 -2.70 -2.58
CA PRO A 204 8.37 -2.76 -1.17
C PRO A 204 8.62 -1.40 -0.52
N VAL A 205 7.80 -1.08 0.49
CA VAL A 205 7.95 0.13 1.32
C VAL A 205 7.95 -0.23 2.81
N ARG A 206 8.66 0.54 3.63
CA ARG A 206 8.40 0.57 5.06
C ARG A 206 7.42 1.71 5.33
N ALA A 207 6.12 1.43 5.17
CA ALA A 207 5.07 2.40 5.41
C ALA A 207 4.90 2.65 6.90
N VAL A 208 4.89 3.92 7.30
CA VAL A 208 4.61 4.36 8.67
C VAL A 208 3.62 5.52 8.66
N LEU A 209 2.82 5.59 9.71
CA LEU A 209 2.01 6.75 10.03
C LEU A 209 2.61 7.48 11.24
N ARG A 210 2.59 8.79 11.18
CA ARG A 210 2.99 9.65 12.29
C ARG A 210 1.80 10.53 12.70
N SER A 211 1.54 10.62 14.01
CA SER A 211 0.53 11.56 14.49
C SER A 211 0.89 12.99 14.07
N LEU A 212 -0.11 13.73 13.58
CA LEU A 212 0.06 15.15 13.33
C LEU A 212 0.34 15.89 14.65
N PRO A 213 1.12 16.97 14.62
CA PRO A 213 1.23 17.86 15.78
C PRO A 213 -0.18 18.31 16.16
N ASN A 214 -0.52 18.28 17.46
CA ASN A 214 -1.76 18.89 17.92
C ASN A 214 -1.77 20.34 17.42
N ALA A 215 -2.82 20.72 16.70
CA ALA A 215 -3.06 22.13 16.42
C ALA A 215 -3.13 22.86 17.77
N ALA A 216 -2.18 23.76 18.00
CA ALA A 216 -2.13 24.55 19.21
C ALA A 216 -3.31 25.53 19.28
#